data_f65bb0dd3a10553186b1889048f1e496
#
_entry.id   f65bb0dd3a10553186b1889048f1e496
#
_cell.length_a   1.000
_cell.length_b   1.000
_cell.length_c   1.000
_cell.angle_alpha   90.00
_cell.angle_beta   90.00
_cell.angle_gamma   90.00
#
_symmetry.space_group_name_H-M   'P 1'
#
loop_
_entity.id
_entity.type
_entity.pdbx_description
1 polymer ?
#
loop_
_entity_poly.entity_id
_entity_poly.type
_entity_poly.pdbx_seq_one_letter_code
_entity_poly.pdbx_strand_id
1 'polypeptide(L)'
;MLRTESDLDRRFLRWLVLCSSVALIAARPFSFPETGLDPSWKTALLLARVNDLKWGSSLNFTYGPWGWLSVDSVINRSLMVTSIMFALGVSALLVAVSWKLLRASFSEPSSLAIVLLIIVPVFAQVGLVDVFLAGIFGSFLFIVNRAQDGIAESWRTILPITFAVALVLQVKFSAGLFAVIGLVVLSAIWWRSLKTFAVFLSSFVAWFLLLWLLSERSLSGLPDWTLRSVSIGGGYADAMSASIGQPIMLFLFGVFSVATIALLVHRLRCMQPTRTITVVSSLLIGLMLYAGLKTGFIREENTRIFEAISLAIPAWIWMSVPIRAPIRRFALLLVPVVLGLAILTGMRPSAGTFAGLYNWPDKASTWIDDANLLTSKVVFDRKADVARNEAQAIYGLSEEMVGWLRSSPAQIDPFETT
;
A
#
# COMPACT_ATOMS: atom_id res chain seq x y z
N MET A 1 -21.97 38.44 2.65
CA MET A 1 -22.38 37.08 2.30
C MET A 1 -22.16 36.20 3.52
N LEU A 2 -23.17 36.04 4.36
CA LEU A 2 -23.14 35.20 5.56
C LEU A 2 -23.13 33.72 5.07
N ARG A 3 -22.00 33.02 5.22
CA ARG A 3 -21.97 31.55 5.11
C ARG A 3 -22.91 31.07 6.22
N THR A 4 -23.94 30.33 5.84
CA THR A 4 -24.89 29.80 6.81
C THR A 4 -24.15 28.84 7.76
N GLU A 5 -24.47 28.84 9.06
CA GLU A 5 -23.91 27.91 10.06
C GLU A 5 -23.91 26.46 9.57
N SER A 6 -24.94 26.07 8.83
CA SER A 6 -25.07 24.75 8.21
C SER A 6 -23.95 24.38 7.22
N ASP A 7 -23.29 25.34 6.56
CA ASP A 7 -22.18 25.07 5.66
C ASP A 7 -20.87 24.84 6.42
N LEU A 8 -20.71 25.50 7.56
CA LEU A 8 -19.57 25.28 8.45
C LEU A 8 -19.62 23.89 9.08
N ASP A 9 -20.79 23.50 9.59
CA ASP A 9 -21.02 22.18 10.20
C ASP A 9 -20.79 21.04 9.21
N ARG A 10 -21.26 21.18 7.97
CA ARG A 10 -21.02 20.18 6.90
C ARG A 10 -19.53 20.05 6.58
N ARG A 11 -18.80 21.16 6.52
CA ARG A 11 -17.35 21.14 6.27
C ARG A 11 -16.60 20.48 7.43
N PHE A 12 -16.96 20.84 8.66
CA PHE A 12 -16.38 20.22 9.85
C PHE A 12 -16.62 18.71 9.88
N LEU A 13 -17.86 18.26 9.69
CA LEU A 13 -18.20 16.83 9.65
C LEU A 13 -17.43 16.09 8.55
N ARG A 14 -17.32 16.69 7.36
CA ARG A 14 -16.52 16.09 6.27
C ARG A 14 -15.06 15.90 6.68
N TRP A 15 -14.43 16.93 7.21
CA TRP A 15 -13.02 16.82 7.61
C TRP A 15 -12.84 15.85 8.77
N LEU A 16 -13.75 15.85 9.73
CA LEU A 16 -13.75 14.88 10.83
C LEU A 16 -13.79 13.46 10.32
N VAL A 17 -14.72 13.14 9.41
CA VAL A 17 -14.84 11.79 8.81
C VAL A 17 -13.58 11.41 8.02
N LEU A 18 -13.06 12.30 7.17
CA LEU A 18 -11.89 11.98 6.35
C LEU A 18 -10.62 11.81 7.22
N CYS A 19 -10.39 12.68 8.20
CA CYS A 19 -9.25 12.57 9.11
C CYS A 19 -9.34 11.30 9.99
N SER A 20 -10.52 10.99 10.52
CA SER A 20 -10.75 9.74 11.27
C SER A 20 -10.53 8.51 10.38
N SER A 21 -10.95 8.55 9.11
CA SER A 21 -10.71 7.48 8.15
C SER A 21 -9.22 7.25 7.91
N VAL A 22 -8.46 8.33 7.75
CA VAL A 22 -6.99 8.26 7.61
C VAL A 22 -6.37 7.62 8.85
N ALA A 23 -6.76 8.07 10.04
CA ALA A 23 -6.24 7.54 11.30
C ALA A 23 -6.57 6.05 11.46
N LEU A 24 -7.81 5.63 11.17
CA LEU A 24 -8.23 4.23 11.30
C LEU A 24 -7.51 3.28 10.33
N ILE A 25 -7.26 3.72 9.09
CA ILE A 25 -6.48 2.92 8.11
C ILE A 25 -5.00 2.88 8.50
N ALA A 26 -4.46 3.98 9.03
CA ALA A 26 -3.06 4.07 9.44
C ALA A 26 -2.77 3.32 10.77
N ALA A 27 -3.79 3.03 11.57
CA ALA A 27 -3.64 2.33 12.85
C ALA A 27 -3.10 0.92 12.66
N ARG A 28 -1.86 0.69 13.11
CA ARG A 28 -1.15 -0.59 13.05
C ARG A 28 -0.47 -0.83 14.38
N PRO A 29 -0.67 -2.02 14.98
CA PRO A 29 0.03 -2.33 16.23
C PRO A 29 1.52 -2.45 15.93
N PHE A 30 2.33 -1.66 16.62
CA PHE A 30 3.77 -1.83 16.59
C PHE A 30 4.19 -2.93 17.56
N SER A 31 4.98 -3.89 17.06
CA SER A 31 5.58 -4.94 17.87
C SER A 31 7.09 -4.71 18.05
N PHE A 32 7.62 -5.16 19.17
CA PHE A 32 9.07 -5.28 19.32
C PHE A 32 9.58 -6.49 18.53
N PRO A 33 10.89 -6.59 18.29
CA PRO A 33 11.48 -7.72 17.60
C PRO A 33 11.05 -9.04 18.23
N GLU A 34 10.48 -9.90 17.42
CA GLU A 34 10.00 -11.23 17.79
C GLU A 34 10.77 -12.29 17.00
N THR A 35 10.68 -13.54 17.44
CA THR A 35 11.24 -14.68 16.73
C THR A 35 10.33 -15.12 15.60
N GLY A 36 10.89 -15.63 14.53
CA GLY A 36 10.16 -16.14 13.36
C GLY A 36 10.62 -15.48 12.07
N LEU A 37 10.17 -16.03 10.95
CA LEU A 37 10.62 -15.57 9.62
C LEU A 37 10.22 -14.11 9.37
N ASP A 38 8.92 -13.78 9.49
CA ASP A 38 8.44 -12.44 9.18
C ASP A 38 8.92 -11.37 10.18
N PRO A 39 8.90 -11.59 11.50
CA PRO A 39 9.51 -10.65 12.44
C PRO A 39 11.01 -10.43 12.20
N SER A 40 11.76 -11.45 11.83
CA SER A 40 13.21 -11.36 11.62
C SER A 40 13.59 -10.43 10.49
N TRP A 41 12.97 -10.56 9.30
CA TRP A 41 13.29 -9.66 8.18
C TRP A 41 12.80 -8.22 8.43
N LYS A 42 11.67 -8.03 9.12
CA LYS A 42 11.20 -6.70 9.53
C LYS A 42 12.21 -6.01 10.42
N THR A 43 12.72 -6.73 11.43
CA THR A 43 13.78 -6.26 12.33
C THR A 43 15.08 -5.97 11.59
N ALA A 44 15.47 -6.84 10.65
CA ALA A 44 16.67 -6.65 9.82
C ALA A 44 16.63 -5.35 9.01
N LEU A 45 15.48 -4.96 8.46
CA LEU A 45 15.32 -3.67 7.77
C LEU A 45 15.54 -2.47 8.68
N LEU A 46 15.04 -2.54 9.92
CA LEU A 46 15.24 -1.48 10.92
C LEU A 46 16.71 -1.41 11.37
N LEU A 47 17.35 -2.56 11.62
CA LEU A 47 18.76 -2.65 11.98
C LEU A 47 19.66 -2.15 10.84
N ALA A 48 19.33 -2.48 9.59
CA ALA A 48 20.03 -1.96 8.42
C ALA A 48 20.01 -0.42 8.40
N ARG A 49 18.85 0.17 8.71
CA ARG A 49 18.72 1.63 8.79
C ARG A 49 19.51 2.24 9.94
N VAL A 50 19.49 1.63 11.12
CA VAL A 50 20.22 2.13 12.30
C VAL A 50 21.74 2.02 12.14
N ASN A 51 22.20 0.93 11.53
CA ASN A 51 23.62 0.67 11.33
C ASN A 51 24.16 1.26 10.00
N ASP A 52 23.35 2.06 9.28
CA ASP A 52 23.74 2.70 8.01
C ASP A 52 24.28 1.69 6.96
N LEU A 53 23.69 0.46 6.93
CA LEU A 53 24.08 -0.57 5.96
C LEU A 53 23.70 -0.11 4.55
N LYS A 54 24.63 -0.25 3.61
CA LYS A 54 24.47 0.27 2.25
C LYS A 54 23.76 -0.72 1.34
N TRP A 55 22.71 -0.26 0.72
CA TRP A 55 21.97 -1.01 -0.28
C TRP A 55 22.78 -1.18 -1.57
N GLY A 56 22.70 -2.37 -2.13
CA GLY A 56 23.45 -2.75 -3.33
C GLY A 56 24.82 -3.36 -3.03
N SER A 57 25.47 -2.94 -1.95
CA SER A 57 26.78 -3.49 -1.56
C SER A 57 26.70 -4.43 -0.35
N SER A 58 26.13 -3.94 0.77
CA SER A 58 26.07 -4.69 2.04
C SER A 58 24.73 -5.40 2.23
N LEU A 59 23.66 -4.91 1.60
CA LEU A 59 22.31 -5.45 1.75
C LEU A 59 21.57 -5.45 0.42
N ASN A 60 20.91 -6.59 0.12
CA ASN A 60 20.00 -6.73 -1.01
C ASN A 60 18.80 -7.54 -0.56
N PHE A 61 17.62 -6.99 -0.76
CA PHE A 61 16.36 -7.61 -0.36
C PHE A 61 15.21 -7.13 -1.26
N THR A 62 14.04 -7.77 -1.17
CA THR A 62 12.83 -7.38 -1.91
C THR A 62 12.28 -6.01 -1.53
N TYR A 63 12.60 -5.55 -0.31
CA TYR A 63 12.40 -4.18 0.14
C TYR A 63 13.64 -3.36 -0.18
N GLY A 64 13.46 -2.06 -0.38
CA GLY A 64 14.55 -1.13 -0.67
C GLY A 64 14.94 -0.28 0.54
N PRO A 65 15.73 0.78 0.31
CA PRO A 65 16.30 1.60 1.39
C PRO A 65 15.27 2.32 2.28
N TRP A 66 14.03 2.46 1.80
CA TRP A 66 12.90 2.99 2.57
C TRP A 66 11.93 1.91 3.05
N GLY A 67 12.28 0.62 2.89
CA GLY A 67 11.42 -0.52 3.25
C GLY A 67 11.02 -0.56 4.72
N TRP A 68 11.90 -0.09 5.60
CA TRP A 68 11.66 0.02 7.03
C TRP A 68 10.45 0.92 7.40
N LEU A 69 10.03 1.84 6.52
CA LEU A 69 8.83 2.66 6.74
C LEU A 69 7.53 1.85 6.75
N SER A 70 7.51 0.72 6.06
CA SER A 70 6.31 -0.10 5.87
C SER A 70 6.15 -1.23 6.87
N VAL A 71 7.14 -1.45 7.74
CA VAL A 71 7.08 -2.51 8.74
C VAL A 71 6.47 -2.01 10.04
N ASP A 72 5.82 -2.91 10.73
CA ASP A 72 5.13 -2.71 12.01
C ASP A 72 6.01 -3.11 13.21
N SER A 73 7.30 -3.30 13.00
CA SER A 73 8.27 -3.55 14.06
C SER A 73 8.93 -2.26 14.53
N VAL A 74 9.38 -2.21 15.77
CA VAL A 74 10.00 -1.02 16.38
C VAL A 74 11.24 -1.38 17.17
N ILE A 75 12.34 -0.65 16.93
CA ILE A 75 13.60 -0.76 17.69
C ILE A 75 14.02 0.57 18.30
N ASN A 76 13.52 1.68 17.77
CA ASN A 76 13.66 3.00 18.39
C ASN A 76 12.46 3.92 18.06
N ARG A 77 12.29 4.94 18.90
CA ARG A 77 11.14 5.84 18.85
C ARG A 77 11.14 6.76 17.63
N SER A 78 12.29 7.18 17.14
CA SER A 78 12.36 8.10 15.99
C SER A 78 11.95 7.39 14.70
N LEU A 79 12.35 6.13 14.51
CA LEU A 79 11.90 5.33 13.37
C LEU A 79 10.40 5.05 13.46
N MET A 80 9.87 4.77 14.65
CA MET A 80 8.44 4.59 14.89
C MET A 80 7.63 5.82 14.47
N VAL A 81 8.03 7.03 14.91
CA VAL A 81 7.38 8.29 14.49
C VAL A 81 7.34 8.41 12.96
N THR A 82 8.47 8.14 12.31
CA THR A 82 8.57 8.28 10.85
C THR A 82 7.69 7.24 10.12
N SER A 83 7.63 6.00 10.64
CA SER A 83 6.72 4.96 10.10
C SER A 83 5.25 5.33 10.28
N ILE A 84 4.87 5.91 11.42
CA ILE A 84 3.51 6.44 11.65
C ILE A 84 3.19 7.56 10.64
N MET A 85 4.09 8.52 10.47
CA MET A 85 3.88 9.61 9.51
C MET A 85 3.75 9.10 8.07
N PHE A 86 4.54 8.07 7.72
CA PHE A 86 4.41 7.40 6.43
C PHE A 86 3.04 6.71 6.29
N ALA A 87 2.60 5.95 7.31
CA ALA A 87 1.29 5.28 7.31
C ALA A 87 0.14 6.28 7.17
N LEU A 88 0.20 7.41 7.88
CA LEU A 88 -0.78 8.51 7.75
C LEU A 88 -0.77 9.10 6.33
N GLY A 89 0.41 9.35 5.75
CA GLY A 89 0.54 9.88 4.39
C GLY A 89 -0.03 8.94 3.33
N VAL A 90 0.27 7.65 3.43
CA VAL A 90 -0.26 6.59 2.54
C VAL A 90 -1.78 6.48 2.66
N SER A 91 -2.30 6.45 3.88
CA SER A 91 -3.74 6.38 4.15
C SER A 91 -4.46 7.64 3.66
N ALA A 92 -3.84 8.81 3.83
CA ALA A 92 -4.38 10.07 3.32
C ALA A 92 -4.47 10.08 1.79
N LEU A 93 -3.46 9.55 1.08
CA LEU A 93 -3.50 9.40 -0.38
C LEU A 93 -4.69 8.54 -0.81
N LEU A 94 -4.86 7.36 -0.21
CA LEU A 94 -5.96 6.45 -0.53
C LEU A 94 -7.32 7.08 -0.25
N VAL A 95 -7.51 7.68 0.93
CA VAL A 95 -8.77 8.32 1.32
C VAL A 95 -9.10 9.50 0.40
N ALA A 96 -8.11 10.36 0.10
CA ALA A 96 -8.31 11.53 -0.76
C ALA A 96 -8.69 11.13 -2.19
N VAL A 97 -8.05 10.10 -2.74
CA VAL A 97 -8.33 9.61 -4.09
C VAL A 97 -9.69 8.90 -4.14
N SER A 98 -9.97 8.02 -3.17
CA SER A 98 -11.27 7.34 -3.07
C SER A 98 -12.40 8.36 -2.94
N TRP A 99 -12.22 9.38 -2.09
CA TRP A 99 -13.15 10.49 -1.95
C TRP A 99 -13.41 11.20 -3.28
N LYS A 100 -12.36 11.58 -4.02
CA LYS A 100 -12.49 12.26 -5.31
C LYS A 100 -13.21 11.40 -6.36
N LEU A 101 -12.89 10.10 -6.40
CA LEU A 101 -13.55 9.17 -7.32
C LEU A 101 -15.03 8.96 -6.95
N LEU A 102 -15.34 8.82 -5.65
CA LEU A 102 -16.72 8.68 -5.16
C LEU A 102 -17.55 9.93 -5.45
N ARG A 103 -16.98 11.13 -5.28
CA ARG A 103 -17.68 12.41 -5.56
C ARG A 103 -18.06 12.59 -7.02
N ALA A 104 -17.42 11.90 -7.94
CA ALA A 104 -17.83 11.85 -9.33
C ALA A 104 -19.14 11.07 -9.56
N SER A 105 -19.54 10.22 -8.60
CA SER A 105 -20.67 9.28 -8.75
C SER A 105 -21.75 9.41 -7.70
N PHE A 106 -21.43 9.92 -6.52
CA PHE A 106 -22.30 9.94 -5.35
C PHE A 106 -22.43 11.35 -4.75
N SER A 107 -23.52 11.57 -4.02
CA SER A 107 -23.68 12.75 -3.17
C SER A 107 -22.61 12.77 -2.07
N GLU A 108 -22.38 13.93 -1.46
CA GLU A 108 -21.38 14.07 -0.39
C GLU A 108 -21.67 13.14 0.80
N PRO A 109 -22.89 13.06 1.36
CA PRO A 109 -23.19 12.14 2.45
C PRO A 109 -22.97 10.68 2.09
N SER A 110 -23.40 10.27 0.89
CA SER A 110 -23.21 8.89 0.42
C SER A 110 -21.74 8.56 0.24
N SER A 111 -20.93 9.50 -0.27
CA SER A 111 -19.48 9.31 -0.42
C SER A 111 -18.78 9.16 0.93
N LEU A 112 -19.16 9.95 1.95
CA LEU A 112 -18.65 9.82 3.32
C LEU A 112 -19.04 8.48 3.93
N ALA A 113 -20.30 8.07 3.77
CA ALA A 113 -20.76 6.77 4.23
C ALA A 113 -19.98 5.61 3.58
N ILE A 114 -19.73 5.66 2.26
CA ILE A 114 -18.95 4.63 1.57
C ILE A 114 -17.49 4.61 2.08
N VAL A 115 -16.88 5.77 2.31
CA VAL A 115 -15.53 5.81 2.88
C VAL A 115 -15.51 5.13 4.25
N LEU A 116 -16.43 5.48 5.15
CA LEU A 116 -16.48 4.89 6.50
C LEU A 116 -16.85 3.41 6.51
N LEU A 117 -17.83 3.01 5.70
CA LEU A 117 -18.42 1.68 5.78
C LEU A 117 -17.77 0.65 4.86
N ILE A 118 -17.01 1.08 3.86
CA ILE A 118 -16.35 0.19 2.89
C ILE A 118 -14.85 0.40 2.89
N ILE A 119 -14.37 1.62 2.61
CA ILE A 119 -12.94 1.87 2.40
C ILE A 119 -12.17 1.64 3.70
N VAL A 120 -12.62 2.23 4.81
CA VAL A 120 -11.92 2.10 6.10
C VAL A 120 -11.85 0.66 6.57
N PRO A 121 -12.96 -0.11 6.69
CA PRO A 121 -12.91 -1.48 7.19
C PRO A 121 -12.02 -2.39 6.35
N VAL A 122 -12.07 -2.24 5.03
CA VAL A 122 -11.28 -3.07 4.12
C VAL A 122 -9.80 -2.72 4.26
N PHE A 123 -9.42 -1.46 4.06
CA PHE A 123 -8.01 -1.08 4.01
C PHE A 123 -7.32 -1.02 5.37
N ALA A 124 -8.07 -0.99 6.48
CA ALA A 124 -7.52 -1.20 7.81
C ALA A 124 -7.00 -2.64 8.06
N GLN A 125 -7.37 -3.61 7.20
CA GLN A 125 -6.89 -5.00 7.25
C GLN A 125 -5.82 -5.31 6.20
N VAL A 126 -5.56 -4.38 5.26
CA VAL A 126 -4.64 -4.56 4.12
C VAL A 126 -3.24 -4.09 4.49
N GLY A 127 -2.20 -4.77 4.00
CA GLY A 127 -0.81 -4.39 4.18
C GLY A 127 -0.51 -2.96 3.70
N LEU A 128 0.37 -2.20 4.41
CA LEU A 128 0.60 -0.78 4.13
C LEU A 128 1.09 -0.52 2.70
N VAL A 129 1.91 -1.42 2.16
CA VAL A 129 2.40 -1.32 0.78
C VAL A 129 1.26 -1.46 -0.22
N ASP A 130 0.29 -2.34 0.04
CA ASP A 130 -0.86 -2.59 -0.82
C ASP A 130 -1.87 -1.44 -0.73
N VAL A 131 -2.05 -0.84 0.47
CA VAL A 131 -2.78 0.43 0.66
C VAL A 131 -2.15 1.53 -0.19
N PHE A 132 -0.80 1.62 -0.18
CA PHE A 132 -0.07 2.61 -0.97
C PHE A 132 -0.26 2.38 -2.48
N LEU A 133 -0.14 1.14 -2.91
CA LEU A 133 -0.32 0.77 -4.32
C LEU A 133 -1.75 1.06 -4.80
N ALA A 134 -2.77 0.74 -3.98
CA ALA A 134 -4.17 1.08 -4.27
C ALA A 134 -4.38 2.61 -4.40
N GLY A 135 -3.77 3.40 -3.52
CA GLY A 135 -3.78 4.87 -3.59
C GLY A 135 -3.14 5.40 -4.87
N ILE A 136 -2.00 4.83 -5.29
CA ILE A 136 -1.31 5.20 -6.54
C ILE A 136 -2.17 4.86 -7.76
N PHE A 137 -2.68 3.63 -7.87
CA PHE A 137 -3.54 3.24 -8.99
C PHE A 137 -4.85 4.02 -9.02
N GLY A 138 -5.45 4.28 -7.86
CA GLY A 138 -6.61 5.18 -7.78
C GLY A 138 -6.29 6.59 -8.29
N SER A 139 -5.08 7.10 -8.02
CA SER A 139 -4.60 8.38 -8.55
C SER A 139 -4.44 8.36 -10.07
N PHE A 140 -3.94 7.26 -10.63
CA PHE A 140 -3.86 7.09 -12.08
C PHE A 140 -5.25 7.13 -12.72
N LEU A 141 -6.21 6.41 -12.16
CA LEU A 141 -7.60 6.40 -12.65
C LEU A 141 -8.29 7.76 -12.50
N PHE A 142 -7.97 8.50 -11.43
CA PHE A 142 -8.43 9.89 -11.27
C PHE A 142 -7.88 10.79 -12.37
N ILE A 143 -6.60 10.68 -12.74
CA ILE A 143 -6.00 11.42 -13.85
C ILE A 143 -6.65 11.02 -15.19
N VAL A 144 -6.87 9.72 -15.41
CA VAL A 144 -7.57 9.23 -16.61
C VAL A 144 -8.95 9.87 -16.74
N ASN A 145 -9.69 9.98 -15.63
CA ASN A 145 -11.00 10.62 -15.63
C ASN A 145 -10.91 12.11 -15.99
N ARG A 146 -9.96 12.85 -15.43
CA ARG A 146 -9.74 14.27 -15.77
C ARG A 146 -9.32 14.47 -17.22
N ALA A 147 -8.45 13.60 -17.73
CA ALA A 147 -8.05 13.64 -19.13
C ALA A 147 -9.22 13.38 -20.10
N GLN A 148 -10.14 12.51 -19.70
CA GLN A 148 -11.39 12.25 -20.42
C GLN A 148 -12.28 13.49 -20.46
N ASP A 149 -12.32 14.27 -19.37
CA ASP A 149 -13.05 15.54 -19.29
C ASP A 149 -12.31 16.72 -19.96
N GLY A 150 -11.20 16.45 -20.63
CA GLY A 150 -10.37 17.48 -21.31
C GLY A 150 -9.60 18.39 -20.35
N ILE A 151 -9.51 18.05 -19.07
CA ILE A 151 -8.83 18.88 -18.06
C ILE A 151 -7.33 18.61 -18.13
N ALA A 152 -6.56 19.66 -18.46
CA ALA A 152 -5.11 19.58 -18.45
C ALA A 152 -4.55 19.35 -17.04
N GLU A 153 -3.59 18.42 -16.93
CA GLU A 153 -2.92 18.17 -15.67
C GLU A 153 -1.92 19.26 -15.32
N SER A 154 -1.92 19.63 -14.04
CA SER A 154 -0.99 20.59 -13.48
C SER A 154 0.18 19.89 -12.78
N TRP A 155 1.30 20.61 -12.63
CA TRP A 155 2.44 20.14 -11.82
C TRP A 155 2.03 19.74 -10.39
N ARG A 156 0.98 20.38 -9.83
CA ARG A 156 0.42 20.07 -8.50
C ARG A 156 -0.16 18.66 -8.40
N THR A 157 -0.56 18.06 -9.51
CA THR A 157 -1.02 16.66 -9.58
C THR A 157 0.13 15.73 -9.92
N ILE A 158 1.01 16.13 -10.85
CA ILE A 158 2.11 15.31 -11.36
C ILE A 158 3.15 15.03 -10.28
N LEU A 159 3.63 16.07 -9.58
CA LEU A 159 4.72 15.92 -8.60
C LEU A 159 4.40 14.98 -7.43
N PRO A 160 3.23 15.05 -6.77
CA PRO A 160 2.91 14.11 -5.69
C PRO A 160 2.79 12.66 -6.16
N ILE A 161 2.28 12.43 -7.38
CA ILE A 161 2.10 11.07 -7.91
C ILE A 161 3.45 10.47 -8.30
N THR A 162 4.31 11.22 -8.97
CA THR A 162 5.67 10.75 -9.33
C THR A 162 6.53 10.54 -8.08
N PHE A 163 6.36 11.37 -7.02
CA PHE A 163 6.95 11.14 -5.71
C PHE A 163 6.47 9.83 -5.10
N ALA A 164 5.14 9.59 -5.08
CA ALA A 164 4.57 8.36 -4.52
C ALA A 164 5.07 7.11 -5.24
N VAL A 165 5.17 7.16 -6.58
CA VAL A 165 5.72 6.05 -7.39
C VAL A 165 7.21 5.83 -7.10
N ALA A 166 8.01 6.89 -7.00
CA ALA A 166 9.43 6.80 -6.67
C ALA A 166 9.65 6.24 -5.25
N LEU A 167 8.81 6.65 -4.30
CA LEU A 167 8.89 6.19 -2.92
C LEU A 167 8.49 4.71 -2.79
N VAL A 168 7.36 4.28 -3.38
CA VAL A 168 6.93 2.88 -3.29
C VAL A 168 7.95 1.93 -3.95
N LEU A 169 8.64 2.37 -5.00
CA LEU A 169 9.72 1.58 -5.64
C LEU A 169 10.88 1.33 -4.67
N GLN A 170 11.22 2.30 -3.84
CA GLN A 170 12.28 2.18 -2.85
C GLN A 170 11.80 1.63 -1.49
N VAL A 171 10.50 1.57 -1.24
CA VAL A 171 9.92 0.84 -0.11
C VAL A 171 9.88 -0.65 -0.41
N LYS A 172 9.29 -1.06 -1.55
CA LYS A 172 9.20 -2.46 -1.98
C LYS A 172 9.32 -2.54 -3.50
N PHE A 173 10.44 -3.07 -3.98
CA PHE A 173 10.78 -3.06 -5.41
C PHE A 173 9.69 -3.66 -6.30
N SER A 174 9.14 -4.83 -5.92
CA SER A 174 8.12 -5.51 -6.71
C SER A 174 6.82 -4.69 -6.84
N ALA A 175 6.34 -4.08 -5.75
CA ALA A 175 5.17 -3.21 -5.77
C ALA A 175 5.45 -1.93 -6.57
N GLY A 176 6.63 -1.35 -6.36
CA GLY A 176 7.06 -0.16 -7.09
C GLY A 176 7.20 -0.38 -8.59
N LEU A 177 7.62 -1.57 -9.02
CA LEU A 177 7.70 -1.89 -10.45
C LEU A 177 6.32 -1.83 -11.12
N PHE A 178 5.26 -2.32 -10.47
CA PHE A 178 3.90 -2.15 -10.97
C PHE A 178 3.48 -0.69 -11.05
N ALA A 179 3.83 0.11 -10.04
CA ALA A 179 3.54 1.53 -10.04
C ALA A 179 4.30 2.28 -11.16
N VAL A 180 5.56 1.93 -11.43
CA VAL A 180 6.37 2.51 -12.52
C VAL A 180 5.78 2.12 -13.89
N ILE A 181 5.44 0.86 -14.11
CA ILE A 181 4.78 0.41 -15.34
C ILE A 181 3.46 1.18 -15.52
N GLY A 182 2.67 1.30 -14.45
CA GLY A 182 1.43 2.10 -14.48
C GLY A 182 1.67 3.57 -14.82
N LEU A 183 2.74 4.17 -14.30
CA LEU A 183 3.13 5.54 -14.62
C LEU A 183 3.52 5.70 -16.10
N VAL A 184 4.27 4.75 -16.66
CA VAL A 184 4.63 4.73 -18.08
C VAL A 184 3.38 4.58 -18.95
N VAL A 185 2.48 3.67 -18.60
CA VAL A 185 1.19 3.50 -19.30
C VAL A 185 0.38 4.80 -19.23
N LEU A 186 0.27 5.42 -18.04
CA LEU A 186 -0.44 6.68 -17.87
C LEU A 186 0.15 7.80 -18.72
N SER A 187 1.49 7.88 -18.85
CA SER A 187 2.17 8.92 -19.62
C SER A 187 1.79 8.90 -21.10
N ALA A 188 1.31 7.76 -21.61
CA ALA A 188 0.83 7.65 -22.98
C ALA A 188 -0.39 8.56 -23.29
N ILE A 189 -1.11 9.05 -22.29
CA ILE A 189 -2.16 10.06 -22.48
C ILE A 189 -1.57 11.33 -23.13
N TRP A 190 -0.35 11.69 -22.77
CA TRP A 190 0.32 12.91 -23.22
C TRP A 190 1.47 12.67 -24.22
N TRP A 191 1.50 11.50 -24.88
CA TRP A 191 2.58 11.19 -25.84
C TRP A 191 2.74 12.23 -26.95
N ARG A 192 1.66 12.98 -27.27
CA ARG A 192 1.68 14.10 -28.24
C ARG A 192 2.21 15.40 -27.62
N SER A 193 2.26 15.52 -26.30
CA SER A 193 2.81 16.69 -25.59
C SER A 193 4.15 16.32 -24.98
N LEU A 194 5.22 16.41 -25.76
CA LEU A 194 6.59 16.12 -25.31
C LEU A 194 6.93 16.86 -24.01
N LYS A 195 6.43 18.08 -23.82
CA LYS A 195 6.64 18.86 -22.60
C LYS A 195 6.04 18.15 -21.38
N THR A 196 4.78 17.75 -21.45
CA THR A 196 4.10 17.09 -20.31
C THR A 196 4.71 15.71 -20.05
N PHE A 197 5.00 14.95 -21.09
CA PHE A 197 5.68 13.66 -20.99
C PHE A 197 7.06 13.81 -20.31
N ALA A 198 7.86 14.78 -20.76
CA ALA A 198 9.17 15.06 -20.17
C ALA A 198 9.06 15.47 -18.68
N VAL A 199 8.07 16.28 -18.30
CA VAL A 199 7.83 16.65 -16.90
C VAL A 199 7.48 15.41 -16.06
N PHE A 200 6.68 14.48 -16.56
CA PHE A 200 6.38 13.23 -15.86
C PHE A 200 7.63 12.40 -15.61
N LEU A 201 8.39 12.13 -16.66
CA LEU A 201 9.57 11.29 -16.57
C LEU A 201 10.67 11.95 -15.72
N SER A 202 10.98 13.22 -15.98
CA SER A 202 12.04 13.93 -15.24
C SER A 202 11.69 14.10 -13.76
N SER A 203 10.43 14.38 -13.43
CA SER A 203 10.00 14.46 -12.02
C SER A 203 10.09 13.11 -11.30
N PHE A 204 9.72 12.00 -11.95
CA PHE A 204 9.92 10.67 -11.38
C PHE A 204 11.41 10.37 -11.13
N VAL A 205 12.25 10.59 -12.14
CA VAL A 205 13.71 10.36 -12.02
C VAL A 205 14.30 11.25 -10.94
N ALA A 206 13.92 12.53 -10.89
CA ALA A 206 14.40 13.46 -9.87
C ALA A 206 14.03 13.01 -8.46
N TRP A 207 12.76 12.61 -8.23
CA TRP A 207 12.31 12.07 -6.94
C TRP A 207 13.02 10.77 -6.57
N PHE A 208 13.16 9.85 -7.55
CA PHE A 208 13.83 8.58 -7.33
C PHE A 208 15.30 8.78 -6.91
N LEU A 209 16.04 9.62 -7.62
CA LEU A 209 17.43 9.92 -7.27
C LEU A 209 17.54 10.69 -5.96
N LEU A 210 16.65 11.64 -5.70
CA LEU A 210 16.63 12.40 -4.44
C LEU A 210 16.40 11.46 -3.25
N LEU A 211 15.38 10.61 -3.30
CA LEU A 211 15.07 9.64 -2.25
C LEU A 211 16.23 8.66 -2.04
N TRP A 212 16.86 8.19 -3.12
CA TRP A 212 18.03 7.33 -3.03
C TRP A 212 19.19 8.04 -2.32
N LEU A 213 19.53 9.25 -2.73
CA LEU A 213 20.62 10.04 -2.14
C LEU A 213 20.35 10.41 -0.68
N LEU A 214 19.09 10.65 -0.29
CA LEU A 214 18.70 10.90 1.10
C LEU A 214 18.93 9.68 2.00
N SER A 215 18.83 8.46 1.44
CA SER A 215 19.11 7.23 2.20
C SER A 215 20.58 6.84 2.13
N GLU A 216 21.12 6.71 0.91
CA GLU A 216 22.42 6.06 0.67
C GLU A 216 23.60 7.03 0.57
N ARG A 217 23.31 8.32 0.40
CA ARG A 217 24.31 9.40 0.24
C ARG A 217 25.29 9.22 -0.95
N SER A 218 25.10 8.16 -1.75
CA SER A 218 25.92 7.81 -2.91
C SER A 218 25.07 7.09 -3.94
N LEU A 219 25.42 7.20 -5.21
CA LEU A 219 24.77 6.48 -6.32
C LEU A 219 25.47 5.13 -6.61
N SER A 220 26.61 4.83 -5.98
CA SER A 220 27.45 3.65 -6.31
C SER A 220 26.70 2.32 -6.18
N GLY A 221 25.87 2.16 -5.14
CA GLY A 221 25.08 0.93 -4.91
C GLY A 221 23.80 0.81 -5.74
N LEU A 222 23.38 1.87 -6.44
CA LEU A 222 22.11 1.89 -7.15
C LEU A 222 22.02 0.86 -8.30
N PRO A 223 23.03 0.70 -9.17
CA PRO A 223 22.98 -0.32 -10.22
C PRO A 223 22.89 -1.74 -9.66
N ASP A 224 23.72 -2.05 -8.68
CA ASP A 224 23.75 -3.37 -8.05
C ASP A 224 22.42 -3.68 -7.35
N TRP A 225 21.88 -2.74 -6.57
CA TRP A 225 20.58 -2.89 -5.95
C TRP A 225 19.47 -3.14 -6.98
N THR A 226 19.47 -2.40 -8.09
CA THR A 226 18.46 -2.54 -9.13
C THR A 226 18.53 -3.92 -9.79
N LEU A 227 19.73 -4.35 -10.20
CA LEU A 227 19.93 -5.65 -10.86
C LEU A 227 19.58 -6.82 -9.93
N ARG A 228 20.04 -6.77 -8.67
CA ARG A 228 19.76 -7.81 -7.68
C ARG A 228 18.27 -7.83 -7.30
N SER A 229 17.62 -6.66 -7.17
CA SER A 229 16.17 -6.60 -6.90
C SER A 229 15.34 -7.22 -8.03
N VAL A 230 15.74 -7.05 -9.29
CA VAL A 230 15.11 -7.74 -10.44
C VAL A 230 15.32 -9.25 -10.34
N SER A 231 16.53 -9.70 -10.06
CA SER A 231 16.86 -11.12 -9.91
C SER A 231 16.08 -11.76 -8.75
N ILE A 232 16.10 -11.13 -7.57
CA ILE A 232 15.33 -11.60 -6.40
C ILE A 232 13.82 -11.61 -6.71
N GLY A 233 13.30 -10.56 -7.34
CA GLY A 233 11.88 -10.47 -7.71
C GLY A 233 11.43 -11.56 -8.71
N GLY A 234 12.35 -12.02 -9.58
CA GLY A 234 12.14 -13.16 -10.48
C GLY A 234 12.12 -14.50 -9.73
N GLY A 235 13.14 -14.75 -8.90
CA GLY A 235 13.26 -16.02 -8.16
C GLY A 235 12.35 -16.11 -6.92
N TYR A 236 11.87 -15.00 -6.40
CA TYR A 236 11.03 -14.98 -5.20
C TYR A 236 9.72 -15.76 -5.38
N ALA A 237 9.12 -15.68 -6.56
CA ALA A 237 7.91 -16.42 -6.86
C ALA A 237 8.14 -17.93 -6.76
N ASP A 238 9.26 -18.42 -7.30
CA ASP A 238 9.59 -19.86 -7.29
C ASP A 238 9.97 -20.33 -5.88
N ALA A 239 10.73 -19.52 -5.12
CA ALA A 239 11.16 -19.86 -3.77
C ALA A 239 10.03 -19.79 -2.73
N MET A 240 9.04 -18.94 -2.93
CA MET A 240 7.95 -18.70 -1.97
C MET A 240 6.61 -19.28 -2.41
N SER A 241 6.55 -19.91 -3.61
CA SER A 241 5.32 -20.55 -4.06
C SER A 241 5.01 -21.75 -3.17
N ALA A 242 3.95 -21.64 -2.38
CA ALA A 242 3.31 -22.83 -1.83
C ALA A 242 2.55 -23.55 -2.95
N SER A 243 2.41 -24.88 -2.85
CA SER A 243 1.57 -25.65 -3.78
C SER A 243 0.18 -25.04 -3.85
N ILE A 244 -0.40 -24.96 -5.06
CA ILE A 244 -1.78 -24.47 -5.25
C ILE A 244 -2.74 -25.31 -4.40
N GLY A 245 -2.95 -24.90 -3.13
CA GLY A 245 -3.72 -25.65 -2.16
C GLY A 245 -5.23 -25.42 -2.28
N GLN A 246 -5.64 -24.33 -2.95
CA GLN A 246 -7.05 -23.92 -2.98
C GLN A 246 -7.49 -23.50 -4.39
N PRO A 247 -7.74 -24.42 -5.33
CA PRO A 247 -8.17 -24.11 -6.69
C PRO A 247 -9.46 -23.26 -6.72
N ILE A 248 -10.31 -23.37 -5.68
CA ILE A 248 -11.50 -22.55 -5.55
C ILE A 248 -11.17 -21.05 -5.42
N MET A 249 -10.07 -20.68 -4.76
CA MET A 249 -9.68 -19.29 -4.61
C MET A 249 -9.20 -18.68 -5.91
N LEU A 250 -8.45 -19.46 -6.71
CA LEU A 250 -8.04 -19.04 -8.05
C LEU A 250 -9.26 -18.89 -8.96
N PHE A 251 -10.22 -19.81 -8.89
CA PHE A 251 -11.49 -19.71 -9.61
C PHE A 251 -12.25 -18.44 -9.24
N LEU A 252 -12.41 -18.14 -7.94
CA LEU A 252 -13.09 -16.93 -7.46
C LEU A 252 -12.40 -15.66 -7.92
N PHE A 253 -11.06 -15.62 -7.88
CA PHE A 253 -10.31 -14.49 -8.42
C PHE A 253 -10.47 -14.37 -9.94
N GLY A 254 -10.57 -15.49 -10.66
CA GLY A 254 -10.90 -15.53 -12.08
C GLY A 254 -12.28 -14.92 -12.37
N VAL A 255 -13.29 -15.32 -11.63
CA VAL A 255 -14.65 -14.75 -11.72
C VAL A 255 -14.63 -13.24 -11.41
N PHE A 256 -13.93 -12.84 -10.36
CA PHE A 256 -13.74 -11.41 -10.02
C PHE A 256 -13.05 -10.63 -11.14
N SER A 257 -12.03 -11.21 -11.76
CA SER A 257 -11.32 -10.60 -12.89
C SER A 257 -12.22 -10.42 -14.10
N VAL A 258 -13.01 -11.45 -14.44
CA VAL A 258 -14.01 -11.39 -15.53
C VAL A 258 -15.06 -10.31 -15.24
N ALA A 259 -15.58 -10.23 -14.01
CA ALA A 259 -16.52 -9.19 -13.61
C ALA A 259 -15.90 -7.78 -13.71
N THR A 260 -14.64 -7.63 -13.32
CA THR A 260 -13.89 -6.38 -13.43
C THR A 260 -13.73 -5.96 -14.90
N ILE A 261 -13.38 -6.88 -15.78
CA ILE A 261 -13.27 -6.63 -17.24
C ILE A 261 -14.63 -6.28 -17.82
N ALA A 262 -15.69 -6.98 -17.44
CA ALA A 262 -17.04 -6.68 -17.90
C ALA A 262 -17.50 -5.28 -17.50
N LEU A 263 -17.21 -4.84 -16.28
CA LEU A 263 -17.47 -3.47 -15.82
C LEU A 263 -16.65 -2.43 -16.60
N LEU A 264 -15.38 -2.73 -16.88
CA LEU A 264 -14.54 -1.87 -17.71
C LEU A 264 -15.15 -1.70 -19.11
N VAL A 265 -15.51 -2.79 -19.76
CA VAL A 265 -16.16 -2.77 -21.10
C VAL A 265 -17.47 -1.98 -21.06
N HIS A 266 -18.28 -2.17 -20.01
CA HIS A 266 -19.53 -1.40 -19.83
C HIS A 266 -19.23 0.10 -19.72
N ARG A 267 -18.25 0.50 -18.87
CA ARG A 267 -17.85 1.89 -18.73
C ARG A 267 -17.37 2.49 -20.06
N LEU A 268 -16.49 1.81 -20.77
CA LEU A 268 -15.93 2.29 -22.04
C LEU A 268 -17.01 2.47 -23.10
N ARG A 269 -18.01 1.56 -23.15
CA ARG A 269 -19.15 1.69 -24.05
C ARG A 269 -20.05 2.87 -23.69
N CYS A 270 -20.30 3.11 -22.41
CA CYS A 270 -21.16 4.20 -21.95
C CYS A 270 -20.52 5.58 -22.10
N MET A 271 -19.21 5.69 -21.84
CA MET A 271 -18.51 6.96 -21.82
C MET A 271 -17.85 7.34 -23.15
N GLN A 272 -17.72 6.38 -24.06
CA GLN A 272 -17.13 6.55 -25.41
C GLN A 272 -15.82 7.38 -25.40
N PRO A 273 -14.82 7.01 -24.58
CA PRO A 273 -13.58 7.76 -24.47
C PRO A 273 -12.77 7.68 -25.76
N THR A 274 -11.76 8.54 -25.88
CA THR A 274 -10.80 8.46 -26.99
C THR A 274 -10.06 7.12 -26.99
N ARG A 275 -9.54 6.68 -28.14
CA ARG A 275 -8.80 5.42 -28.26
C ARG A 275 -7.62 5.35 -27.27
N THR A 276 -6.90 6.46 -27.08
CA THR A 276 -5.79 6.53 -26.12
C THR A 276 -6.26 6.26 -24.69
N ILE A 277 -7.33 6.92 -24.25
CA ILE A 277 -7.92 6.72 -22.90
C ILE A 277 -8.41 5.28 -22.74
N THR A 278 -9.04 4.71 -23.77
CA THR A 278 -9.47 3.30 -23.77
C THR A 278 -8.29 2.37 -23.54
N VAL A 279 -7.21 2.51 -24.30
CA VAL A 279 -6.01 1.67 -24.19
C VAL A 279 -5.37 1.83 -22.82
N VAL A 280 -5.14 3.07 -22.38
CA VAL A 280 -4.51 3.36 -21.08
C VAL A 280 -5.34 2.77 -19.92
N SER A 281 -6.65 2.98 -19.93
CA SER A 281 -7.54 2.42 -18.89
C SER A 281 -7.49 0.90 -18.86
N SER A 282 -7.52 0.26 -20.03
CA SER A 282 -7.49 -1.20 -20.15
C SER A 282 -6.16 -1.78 -19.64
N LEU A 283 -5.04 -1.14 -19.98
CA LEU A 283 -3.72 -1.55 -19.52
C LEU A 283 -3.57 -1.34 -18.00
N LEU A 284 -4.04 -0.22 -17.45
CA LEU A 284 -3.99 0.03 -16.00
C LEU A 284 -4.81 -1.00 -15.23
N ILE A 285 -6.03 -1.30 -15.68
CA ILE A 285 -6.88 -2.32 -15.04
C ILE A 285 -6.26 -3.72 -15.18
N GLY A 286 -5.74 -4.08 -16.35
CA GLY A 286 -5.01 -5.33 -16.55
C GLY A 286 -3.79 -5.45 -15.65
N LEU A 287 -3.03 -4.37 -15.49
CA LEU A 287 -1.87 -4.31 -14.60
C LEU A 287 -2.26 -4.47 -13.12
N MET A 288 -3.37 -3.86 -12.69
CA MET A 288 -3.91 -4.03 -11.32
C MET A 288 -4.32 -5.48 -11.06
N LEU A 289 -5.04 -6.11 -12.00
CA LEU A 289 -5.43 -7.51 -11.88
C LEU A 289 -4.21 -8.43 -11.85
N TYR A 290 -3.21 -8.17 -12.69
CA TYR A 290 -1.96 -8.94 -12.69
C TYR A 290 -1.15 -8.75 -11.40
N ALA A 291 -1.06 -7.52 -10.89
CA ALA A 291 -0.44 -7.24 -9.60
C ALA A 291 -1.15 -7.99 -8.47
N GLY A 292 -2.50 -7.95 -8.46
CA GLY A 292 -3.33 -8.70 -7.51
C GLY A 292 -3.11 -10.22 -7.63
N LEU A 293 -3.10 -10.78 -8.84
CA LEU A 293 -2.81 -12.18 -9.08
C LEU A 293 -1.43 -12.56 -8.51
N LYS A 294 -0.40 -11.78 -8.84
CA LYS A 294 0.95 -12.07 -8.39
C LYS A 294 1.10 -11.94 -6.87
N THR A 295 0.54 -10.94 -6.23
CA THR A 295 0.65 -10.76 -4.78
C THR A 295 -0.20 -11.75 -3.99
N GLY A 296 -1.40 -12.07 -4.48
CA GLY A 296 -2.36 -12.95 -3.80
C GLY A 296 -2.02 -14.43 -3.88
N PHE A 297 -1.40 -14.88 -4.98
CA PHE A 297 -1.23 -16.32 -5.27
C PHE A 297 0.22 -16.82 -5.20
N ILE A 298 1.20 -16.02 -4.82
CA ILE A 298 2.55 -16.51 -4.52
C ILE A 298 2.56 -17.34 -3.23
N ARG A 299 1.86 -16.89 -2.18
CA ARG A 299 1.80 -17.57 -0.88
C ARG A 299 0.48 -18.26 -0.57
N GLU A 300 -0.55 -18.11 -1.41
CA GLU A 300 -1.90 -18.68 -1.26
C GLU A 300 -2.54 -18.53 0.13
N GLU A 301 -2.22 -17.45 0.83
CA GLU A 301 -2.85 -17.11 2.09
C GLU A 301 -4.16 -16.33 1.84
N ASN A 302 -5.23 -16.65 2.57
CA ASN A 302 -6.51 -15.96 2.44
C ASN A 302 -6.38 -14.43 2.60
N THR A 303 -5.51 -13.97 3.49
CA THR A 303 -5.19 -12.56 3.70
C THR A 303 -4.60 -11.91 2.45
N ARG A 304 -3.71 -12.61 1.74
CA ARG A 304 -3.07 -12.10 0.50
C ARG A 304 -4.05 -12.00 -0.66
N ILE A 305 -4.97 -12.95 -0.77
CA ILE A 305 -6.02 -12.91 -1.80
C ILE A 305 -7.01 -11.78 -1.49
N PHE A 306 -7.32 -11.54 -0.22
CA PHE A 306 -8.10 -10.38 0.21
C PHE A 306 -7.42 -9.05 -0.17
N GLU A 307 -6.11 -8.92 0.07
CA GLU A 307 -5.30 -7.78 -0.35
C GLU A 307 -5.37 -7.57 -1.87
N ALA A 308 -5.24 -8.67 -2.65
CA ALA A 308 -5.32 -8.65 -4.11
C ALA A 308 -6.66 -8.10 -4.65
N ILE A 309 -7.77 -8.51 -4.05
CA ILE A 309 -9.11 -8.01 -4.41
C ILE A 309 -9.27 -6.55 -3.97
N SER A 310 -8.78 -6.21 -2.79
CA SER A 310 -8.86 -4.86 -2.23
C SER A 310 -8.13 -3.83 -3.12
N LEU A 311 -7.02 -4.22 -3.75
CA LEU A 311 -6.28 -3.40 -4.69
C LEU A 311 -7.16 -2.88 -5.85
N ALA A 312 -8.17 -3.64 -6.28
CA ALA A 312 -9.04 -3.25 -7.36
C ALA A 312 -10.23 -2.33 -6.94
N ILE A 313 -10.44 -2.08 -5.63
CA ILE A 313 -11.57 -1.25 -5.17
C ILE A 313 -11.58 0.15 -5.80
N PRO A 314 -10.46 0.91 -5.89
CA PRO A 314 -10.45 2.20 -6.58
C PRO A 314 -10.90 2.09 -8.05
N ALA A 315 -10.56 0.99 -8.73
CA ALA A 315 -11.01 0.74 -10.10
C ALA A 315 -12.53 0.48 -10.16
N TRP A 316 -13.08 -0.28 -9.23
CA TRP A 316 -14.51 -0.53 -9.15
C TRP A 316 -15.29 0.77 -8.88
N ILE A 317 -14.80 1.63 -7.99
CA ILE A 317 -15.36 2.98 -7.78
C ILE A 317 -15.37 3.76 -9.11
N TRP A 318 -14.22 3.82 -9.78
CA TRP A 318 -14.07 4.52 -11.03
C TRP A 318 -14.99 3.95 -12.14
N MET A 319 -15.09 2.63 -12.26
CA MET A 319 -15.92 1.98 -13.27
C MET A 319 -17.43 2.12 -13.00
N SER A 320 -17.86 2.36 -11.77
CA SER A 320 -19.27 2.53 -11.40
C SER A 320 -19.88 3.87 -11.84
N VAL A 321 -19.08 4.85 -12.22
CA VAL A 321 -19.53 6.22 -12.59
C VAL A 321 -20.69 6.25 -13.59
N PRO A 322 -20.70 5.50 -14.71
CA PRO A 322 -21.77 5.60 -15.71
C PRO A 322 -23.10 4.96 -15.29
N ILE A 323 -23.12 4.22 -14.16
CA ILE A 323 -24.34 3.55 -13.71
C ILE A 323 -25.29 4.58 -13.07
N ARG A 324 -26.45 4.81 -13.67
CA ARG A 324 -27.38 5.89 -13.26
C ARG A 324 -28.05 5.63 -11.89
N ALA A 325 -28.35 4.36 -11.56
CA ALA A 325 -29.07 4.02 -10.33
C ALA A 325 -28.12 3.95 -9.12
N PRO A 326 -28.22 4.82 -8.10
CA PRO A 326 -27.31 4.83 -6.95
C PRO A 326 -27.30 3.51 -6.18
N ILE A 327 -28.44 2.83 -6.05
CA ILE A 327 -28.52 1.50 -5.39
C ILE A 327 -27.68 0.46 -6.15
N ARG A 328 -27.75 0.46 -7.50
CA ARG A 328 -26.94 -0.47 -8.30
C ARG A 328 -25.46 -0.17 -8.20
N ARG A 329 -25.05 1.11 -8.13
CA ARG A 329 -23.64 1.49 -7.89
C ARG A 329 -23.16 0.98 -6.55
N PHE A 330 -23.96 1.18 -5.48
CA PHE A 330 -23.62 0.70 -4.15
C PHE A 330 -23.52 -0.82 -4.09
N ALA A 331 -24.49 -1.54 -4.67
CA ALA A 331 -24.45 -3.00 -4.75
C ALA A 331 -23.19 -3.52 -5.46
N LEU A 332 -22.77 -2.86 -6.55
CA LEU A 332 -21.54 -3.21 -7.25
C LEU A 332 -20.30 -3.00 -6.40
N LEU A 333 -20.23 -1.94 -5.59
CA LEU A 333 -19.09 -1.71 -4.69
C LEU A 333 -19.02 -2.73 -3.55
N LEU A 334 -20.14 -3.36 -3.20
CA LEU A 334 -20.14 -4.45 -2.22
C LEU A 334 -19.56 -5.76 -2.77
N VAL A 335 -19.56 -5.97 -4.09
CA VAL A 335 -19.07 -7.24 -4.67
C VAL A 335 -17.62 -7.55 -4.28
N PRO A 336 -16.61 -6.66 -4.49
CA PRO A 336 -15.24 -6.95 -4.06
C PRO A 336 -15.12 -7.11 -2.55
N VAL A 337 -15.93 -6.39 -1.76
CA VAL A 337 -15.91 -6.48 -0.30
C VAL A 337 -16.45 -7.83 0.17
N VAL A 338 -17.63 -8.23 -0.31
CA VAL A 338 -18.26 -9.50 0.08
C VAL A 338 -17.41 -10.68 -0.39
N LEU A 339 -16.89 -10.63 -1.60
CA LEU A 339 -16.02 -11.68 -2.12
C LEU A 339 -14.71 -11.75 -1.33
N GLY A 340 -14.07 -10.61 -1.06
CA GLY A 340 -12.87 -10.55 -0.25
C GLY A 340 -13.09 -11.11 1.16
N LEU A 341 -14.21 -10.78 1.79
CA LEU A 341 -14.59 -11.31 3.09
C LEU A 341 -14.84 -12.81 3.06
N ALA A 342 -15.56 -13.30 2.07
CA ALA A 342 -15.81 -14.74 1.91
C ALA A 342 -14.48 -15.50 1.80
N ILE A 343 -13.50 -14.94 1.10
CA ILE A 343 -12.15 -15.53 0.96
C ILE A 343 -11.41 -15.46 2.29
N LEU A 344 -11.37 -14.29 2.94
CA LEU A 344 -10.67 -14.10 4.21
C LEU A 344 -11.15 -15.10 5.29
N THR A 345 -12.42 -15.46 5.26
CA THR A 345 -13.04 -16.39 6.21
C THR A 345 -12.99 -17.86 5.79
N GLY A 346 -12.30 -18.17 4.69
CA GLY A 346 -12.31 -19.52 4.12
C GLY A 346 -13.71 -19.99 3.73
N MET A 347 -14.56 -19.10 3.20
CA MET A 347 -15.96 -19.32 2.81
C MET A 347 -16.90 -19.62 4.01
N ARG A 348 -16.48 -19.34 5.22
CA ARG A 348 -17.27 -19.50 6.45
C ARG A 348 -17.42 -18.16 7.18
N PRO A 349 -18.14 -17.18 6.61
CA PRO A 349 -18.33 -15.89 7.27
C PRO A 349 -19.10 -16.10 8.59
N SER A 350 -18.52 -15.63 9.66
CA SER A 350 -19.17 -15.61 10.98
C SER A 350 -19.52 -14.16 11.35
N ALA A 351 -20.46 -13.98 12.26
CA ALA A 351 -20.75 -12.67 12.83
C ALA A 351 -19.49 -12.03 13.45
N GLY A 352 -18.60 -12.83 14.04
CA GLY A 352 -17.32 -12.39 14.59
C GLY A 352 -16.37 -11.84 13.53
N THR A 353 -16.38 -12.36 12.30
CA THR A 353 -15.56 -11.85 11.19
C THR A 353 -16.02 -10.47 10.75
N PHE A 354 -17.33 -10.27 10.62
CA PHE A 354 -17.88 -8.94 10.33
C PHE A 354 -17.59 -7.96 11.46
N ALA A 355 -17.75 -8.38 12.72
CA ALA A 355 -17.38 -7.57 13.88
C ALA A 355 -15.90 -7.18 13.85
N GLY A 356 -15.00 -8.10 13.48
CA GLY A 356 -13.55 -7.83 13.37
C GLY A 356 -13.19 -6.75 12.36
N LEU A 357 -13.94 -6.64 11.24
CA LEU A 357 -13.73 -5.56 10.28
C LEU A 357 -14.08 -4.18 10.83
N TYR A 358 -15.08 -4.12 11.70
CA TYR A 358 -15.59 -2.89 12.31
C TYR A 358 -15.07 -2.70 13.73
N ASN A 359 -14.00 -3.41 14.12
CA ASN A 359 -13.41 -3.30 15.45
C ASN A 359 -12.63 -1.97 15.61
N TRP A 360 -13.34 -0.86 15.49
CA TRP A 360 -12.79 0.48 15.68
C TRP A 360 -12.26 0.75 17.09
N PRO A 361 -12.85 0.18 18.18
CA PRO A 361 -12.27 0.32 19.51
C PRO A 361 -10.83 -0.22 19.58
N ASP A 362 -10.55 -1.40 18.99
CA ASP A 362 -9.18 -1.95 18.97
C ASP A 362 -8.23 -1.08 18.14
N LYS A 363 -8.71 -0.47 17.05
CA LYS A 363 -7.88 0.50 16.28
C LYS A 363 -7.61 1.77 17.09
N ALA A 364 -8.57 2.23 17.90
CA ALA A 364 -8.36 3.37 18.80
C ALA A 364 -7.41 2.98 19.95
N SER A 365 -7.52 1.77 20.52
CA SER A 365 -6.58 1.29 21.55
C SER A 365 -5.16 1.17 21.00
N THR A 366 -4.99 0.73 19.74
CA THR A 366 -3.68 0.73 19.06
C THR A 366 -3.02 2.11 19.07
N TRP A 367 -3.77 3.17 18.75
CA TRP A 367 -3.24 4.53 18.84
C TRP A 367 -2.84 4.96 20.24
N ILE A 368 -3.62 4.53 21.26
CA ILE A 368 -3.30 4.81 22.67
C ILE A 368 -2.00 4.08 23.05
N ASP A 369 -1.86 2.82 22.67
CA ASP A 369 -0.67 2.02 22.97
C ASP A 369 0.57 2.59 22.25
N ASP A 370 0.44 2.98 20.97
CA ASP A 370 1.50 3.62 20.21
C ASP A 370 1.88 4.98 20.81
N ALA A 371 0.89 5.77 21.24
CA ALA A 371 1.13 7.04 21.93
C ALA A 371 1.87 6.82 23.26
N ASN A 372 1.54 5.80 24.03
CA ASN A 372 2.23 5.43 25.26
C ASN A 372 3.69 5.03 24.99
N LEU A 373 3.96 4.27 23.92
CA LEU A 373 5.33 3.92 23.49
C LEU A 373 6.11 5.16 23.08
N LEU A 374 5.48 6.12 22.43
CA LEU A 374 6.11 7.36 21.97
C LEU A 374 6.37 8.35 23.12
N THR A 375 5.46 8.46 24.08
CA THR A 375 5.55 9.47 25.14
C THR A 375 6.30 9.00 26.36
N SER A 376 6.22 7.70 26.72
CA SER A 376 6.87 7.14 27.90
C SER A 376 8.11 6.34 27.56
N LYS A 377 9.30 6.90 27.86
CA LYS A 377 10.55 6.16 27.71
C LYS A 377 10.57 4.90 28.57
N VAL A 378 10.03 4.95 29.79
CA VAL A 378 10.00 3.80 30.71
C VAL A 378 9.18 2.64 30.13
N VAL A 379 8.03 2.94 29.52
CA VAL A 379 7.18 1.91 28.89
C VAL A 379 7.91 1.32 27.68
N PHE A 380 8.55 2.15 26.86
CA PHE A 380 9.30 1.72 25.70
C PHE A 380 10.46 0.80 26.11
N ASP A 381 11.33 1.27 27.02
CA ASP A 381 12.52 0.52 27.46
C ASP A 381 12.14 -0.82 28.10
N ARG A 382 11.06 -0.85 28.93
CA ARG A 382 10.57 -2.10 29.54
C ARG A 382 10.13 -3.12 28.48
N LYS A 383 9.35 -2.72 27.49
CA LYS A 383 8.90 -3.62 26.42
C LYS A 383 10.09 -4.09 25.55
N ALA A 384 11.04 -3.21 25.27
CA ALA A 384 12.27 -3.56 24.55
C ALA A 384 13.13 -4.59 25.30
N ASP A 385 13.24 -4.44 26.63
CA ASP A 385 13.98 -5.39 27.46
C ASP A 385 13.30 -6.76 27.56
N VAL A 386 11.95 -6.80 27.67
CA VAL A 386 11.18 -8.06 27.62
C VAL A 386 11.44 -8.78 26.30
N ALA A 387 11.28 -8.09 25.16
CA ALA A 387 11.51 -8.68 23.83
C ALA A 387 12.96 -9.19 23.65
N ARG A 388 13.94 -8.45 24.17
CA ARG A 388 15.34 -8.88 24.15
C ARG A 388 15.56 -10.15 24.95
N ASN A 389 15.02 -10.23 26.17
CA ASN A 389 15.17 -11.39 27.05
C ASN A 389 14.48 -12.62 26.45
N GLU A 390 13.30 -12.47 25.86
CA GLU A 390 12.59 -13.53 25.16
C GLU A 390 13.40 -14.04 23.96
N ALA A 391 13.96 -13.15 23.13
CA ALA A 391 14.80 -13.52 22.02
C ALA A 391 16.07 -14.27 22.49
N GLN A 392 16.73 -13.81 23.56
CA GLN A 392 17.89 -14.48 24.15
C GLN A 392 17.53 -15.89 24.63
N ALA A 393 16.38 -16.05 25.30
CA ALA A 393 15.94 -17.34 25.81
C ALA A 393 15.63 -18.33 24.68
N ILE A 394 14.99 -17.86 23.59
CA ILE A 394 14.61 -18.72 22.47
C ILE A 394 15.80 -19.16 21.62
N TYR A 395 16.73 -18.25 21.36
CA TYR A 395 17.91 -18.55 20.52
C TYR A 395 19.08 -19.14 21.30
N GLY A 396 18.99 -19.23 22.63
CA GLY A 396 20.06 -19.73 23.48
C GLY A 396 21.35 -18.88 23.35
N LEU A 397 21.21 -17.61 23.04
CA LEU A 397 22.34 -16.70 22.83
C LEU A 397 23.02 -16.44 24.19
N SER A 398 24.28 -16.87 24.33
CA SER A 398 25.08 -16.51 25.50
C SER A 398 25.35 -15.00 25.53
N GLU A 399 25.62 -14.43 26.73
CA GLU A 399 26.00 -13.02 26.85
C GLU A 399 27.26 -12.70 26.04
N GLU A 400 28.16 -13.66 25.90
CA GLU A 400 29.38 -13.58 25.11
C GLU A 400 29.07 -13.45 23.61
N MET A 401 28.09 -14.22 23.09
CA MET A 401 27.61 -14.18 21.71
C MET A 401 26.87 -12.85 21.42
N VAL A 402 26.10 -12.35 22.36
CA VAL A 402 25.47 -11.02 22.29
C VAL A 402 26.52 -9.91 22.31
N GLY A 403 27.58 -10.05 23.13
CA GLY A 403 28.73 -9.16 23.15
C GLY A 403 29.49 -9.15 21.83
N TRP A 404 29.71 -10.33 21.24
CA TRP A 404 30.33 -10.47 19.91
C TRP A 404 29.45 -9.86 18.80
N LEU A 405 28.17 -10.10 18.78
CA LEU A 405 27.23 -9.47 17.83
C LEU A 405 27.19 -7.93 17.95
N ARG A 406 27.41 -7.39 19.13
CA ARG A 406 27.53 -5.94 19.35
C ARG A 406 28.85 -5.36 18.87
N SER A 407 29.95 -6.13 18.97
CA SER A 407 31.31 -5.68 18.66
C SER A 407 31.72 -5.96 17.20
N SER A 408 31.10 -6.91 16.54
CA SER A 408 31.38 -7.24 15.15
C SER A 408 30.62 -6.28 14.23
N PRO A 409 31.30 -5.56 13.31
CA PRO A 409 30.61 -4.94 12.17
C PRO A 409 30.08 -6.10 11.32
N ALA A 410 28.81 -6.43 11.50
CA ALA A 410 28.21 -7.60 10.88
C ALA A 410 28.21 -7.47 9.36
N GLN A 411 29.17 -8.08 8.71
CA GLN A 411 28.96 -8.67 7.39
C GLN A 411 28.11 -9.95 7.60
N ILE A 412 26.83 -9.77 7.80
CA ILE A 412 25.88 -10.91 7.70
C ILE A 412 25.49 -10.97 6.25
N ASP A 413 26.08 -11.88 5.50
CA ASP A 413 25.51 -12.36 4.25
C ASP A 413 24.40 -13.36 4.63
N PRO A 414 23.11 -13.03 4.50
CA PRO A 414 22.03 -13.92 4.89
C PRO A 414 21.87 -15.12 3.96
N PHE A 415 22.72 -15.27 2.94
CA PHE A 415 22.65 -16.33 1.93
C PHE A 415 23.88 -17.25 1.89
N GLU A 416 24.90 -17.04 2.70
CA GLU A 416 25.96 -18.01 2.94
C GLU A 416 25.55 -19.01 4.05
N THR A 417 24.46 -19.73 3.85
CA THR A 417 24.28 -21.02 4.51
C THR A 417 24.20 -22.07 3.42
N THR A 418 25.31 -22.75 3.23
CA THR A 418 25.44 -24.03 2.53
C THR A 418 24.31 -25.02 2.86
#